data_b0557dd323167aa0372d78a342da1204
#
_entry.id   b0557dd323167aa0372d78a342da1204
#
_cell.length_a   1.000
_cell.length_b   1.000
_cell.length_c   1.000
_cell.angle_alpha   90.00
_cell.angle_beta   90.00
_cell.angle_gamma   90.00
#
_symmetry.space_group_name_H-M   'P 1'
#
loop_
_entity.id
_entity.type
_entity.pdbx_description
1 polymer ?
#
loop_
_entity_poly.entity_id
_entity_poly.type
_entity_poly.pdbx_seq_one_letter_code
_entity_poly.pdbx_strand_id
1 'polypeptide(L)'
;RGLGDVYKRQIPALAILRAGTDGALAGVINMVFHDGEPVNYMFFWLTGALSSFLDNAPTYLVFFNTAGGDPVHLMTDMAPTLAAISAGAVFMGANSYIGNAPNFMVRSIAEEQGVAMPSFFGYMAWSVGILIPLFLILTWLFFI
;
A
#
# COMPACT_ATOMS: atom_id res chain seq x y z
N ARG A 1 -16.39 17.59 14.04
CA ARG A 1 -15.79 17.58 12.68
C ARG A 1 -15.93 16.14 12.22
N GLY A 2 -16.94 15.89 11.37
CA GLY A 2 -17.51 14.59 11.25
C GLY A 2 -16.99 13.77 10.04
N LEU A 3 -17.41 12.50 10.01
CA LEU A 3 -17.29 11.54 8.90
C LEU A 3 -17.50 12.18 7.50
N GLY A 4 -18.34 13.19 7.38
CA GLY A 4 -18.59 13.91 6.15
C GLY A 4 -17.37 14.65 5.55
N ASP A 5 -16.44 15.15 6.38
CA ASP A 5 -15.23 15.83 5.89
C ASP A 5 -14.17 14.86 5.39
N VAL A 6 -14.13 13.64 5.96
CA VAL A 6 -13.25 12.56 5.50
C VAL A 6 -13.72 12.08 4.12
N TYR A 7 -15.02 11.87 3.93
CA TYR A 7 -15.58 11.49 2.63
C TYR A 7 -15.34 12.54 1.55
N LYS A 8 -15.52 13.84 1.86
CA LYS A 8 -15.26 14.91 0.88
C LYS A 8 -13.82 14.98 0.40
N ARG A 9 -12.85 14.63 1.25
CA ARG A 9 -11.43 14.57 0.87
C ARG A 9 -11.08 13.35 0.02
N GLN A 10 -11.88 12.29 0.11
CA GLN A 10 -11.69 11.06 -0.68
C GLN A 10 -12.30 11.16 -2.08
N ILE A 11 -13.28 12.06 -2.31
CA ILE A 11 -13.92 12.22 -3.62
C ILE A 11 -12.95 12.50 -4.76
N PRO A 12 -11.97 13.42 -4.64
CA PRO A 12 -10.99 13.65 -5.70
C PRO A 12 -10.11 12.43 -5.98
N ALA A 13 -9.70 11.72 -4.94
CA ALA A 13 -8.89 10.49 -5.08
C ALA A 13 -9.69 9.38 -5.79
N LEU A 14 -10.96 9.19 -5.40
CA LEU A 14 -11.86 8.25 -6.06
C LEU A 14 -12.17 8.64 -7.51
N ALA A 15 -12.27 9.93 -7.83
CA ALA A 15 -12.46 10.41 -9.20
C ALA A 15 -11.25 10.12 -10.08
N ILE A 16 -10.04 10.33 -9.57
CA ILE A 16 -8.77 9.98 -10.25
C ILE A 16 -8.69 8.46 -10.50
N LEU A 17 -9.12 7.66 -9.54
CA LEU A 17 -9.15 6.20 -9.63
C LEU A 17 -10.17 5.70 -10.66
N ARG A 18 -11.36 6.32 -10.69
CA ARG A 18 -12.43 5.94 -11.64
C ARG A 18 -12.15 6.35 -13.09
N ALA A 19 -11.20 7.27 -13.32
CA ALA A 19 -10.77 7.64 -14.66
C ALA A 19 -10.01 6.48 -15.38
N GLY A 20 -9.64 5.43 -14.67
CA GLY A 20 -9.10 4.20 -15.24
C GLY A 20 -7.90 4.42 -16.15
N THR A 21 -7.92 3.78 -17.32
CA THR A 21 -6.86 3.85 -18.33
C THR A 21 -6.69 5.23 -18.99
N ASP A 22 -7.67 6.11 -18.85
CA ASP A 22 -7.63 7.48 -19.39
C ASP A 22 -7.19 8.52 -18.34
N GLY A 23 -6.93 8.08 -17.11
CA GLY A 23 -6.58 8.93 -15.97
C GLY A 23 -5.10 9.01 -15.66
N ALA A 24 -4.78 9.77 -14.60
CA ALA A 24 -3.41 9.93 -14.08
C ALA A 24 -2.76 8.61 -13.63
N LEU A 25 -3.55 7.57 -13.39
CA LEU A 25 -3.08 6.24 -12.98
C LEU A 25 -2.96 5.24 -14.15
N ALA A 26 -3.17 5.68 -15.39
CA ALA A 26 -3.04 4.80 -16.57
C ALA A 26 -1.70 4.05 -16.59
N GLY A 27 -0.60 4.73 -16.24
CA GLY A 27 0.72 4.11 -16.14
C GLY A 27 0.79 3.00 -15.09
N VAL A 28 0.13 3.19 -13.95
CA VAL A 28 0.07 2.18 -12.87
C VAL A 28 -0.76 0.98 -13.31
N ILE A 29 -1.90 1.21 -13.96
CA ILE A 29 -2.78 0.13 -14.46
C ILE A 29 -2.04 -0.73 -15.47
N ASN A 30 -1.32 -0.11 -16.41
CA ASN A 30 -0.51 -0.83 -17.41
C ASN A 30 0.64 -1.64 -16.78
N MET A 31 1.08 -1.30 -15.58
CA MET A 31 2.12 -2.05 -14.86
C MET A 31 1.56 -3.23 -14.06
N VAL A 32 0.33 -3.14 -13.56
CA VAL A 32 -0.30 -4.18 -12.74
C VAL A 32 -1.10 -5.20 -13.55
N PHE A 33 -1.35 -4.94 -14.83
CA PHE A 33 -1.98 -5.88 -15.76
C PHE A 33 -1.07 -6.16 -16.95
N HIS A 34 -1.02 -7.41 -17.38
CA HIS A 34 -0.34 -7.85 -18.59
C HIS A 34 -1.32 -8.71 -19.40
N ASP A 35 -1.62 -8.29 -20.63
CA ASP A 35 -2.59 -8.94 -21.52
C ASP A 35 -3.98 -9.16 -20.88
N GLY A 36 -4.39 -8.26 -19.98
CA GLY A 36 -5.65 -8.33 -19.26
C GLY A 36 -5.63 -9.17 -17.98
N GLU A 37 -4.52 -9.85 -17.70
CA GLU A 37 -4.34 -10.65 -16.50
C GLU A 37 -3.63 -9.85 -15.40
N PRO A 38 -4.02 -10.02 -14.11
CA PRO A 38 -3.38 -9.31 -13.01
C PRO A 38 -2.00 -9.88 -12.72
N VAL A 39 -1.03 -8.99 -12.58
CA VAL A 39 0.35 -9.33 -12.21
C VAL A 39 0.50 -9.17 -10.70
N ASN A 40 0.32 -10.25 -9.93
CA ASN A 40 0.22 -10.21 -8.48
C ASN A 40 1.43 -9.60 -7.78
N TYR A 41 2.66 -9.91 -8.22
CA TYR A 41 3.85 -9.30 -7.63
C TYR A 41 3.90 -7.78 -7.87
N MET A 42 3.40 -7.29 -9.01
CA MET A 42 3.32 -5.85 -9.28
C MET A 42 2.27 -5.17 -8.40
N PHE A 43 1.11 -5.81 -8.19
CA PHE A 43 0.13 -5.34 -7.21
C PHE A 43 0.73 -5.24 -5.81
N PHE A 44 1.49 -6.25 -5.37
CA PHE A 44 2.16 -6.23 -4.07
C PHE A 44 3.16 -5.08 -3.94
N TRP A 45 4.08 -4.95 -4.89
CA TRP A 45 5.15 -3.96 -4.82
C TRP A 45 4.68 -2.52 -5.00
N LEU A 46 3.75 -2.25 -5.95
CA LEU A 46 3.25 -0.90 -6.17
C LEU A 46 2.32 -0.45 -5.04
N THR A 47 1.46 -1.34 -4.54
CA THR A 47 0.66 -1.06 -3.34
C THR A 47 1.57 -0.78 -2.15
N GLY A 48 2.58 -1.59 -1.96
CA GLY A 48 3.53 -1.44 -0.85
C GLY A 48 4.38 -0.17 -0.95
N ALA A 49 4.87 0.16 -2.13
CA ALA A 49 5.62 1.39 -2.36
C ALA A 49 4.78 2.62 -1.98
N LEU A 50 3.52 2.65 -2.42
CA LEU A 50 2.61 3.74 -2.06
C LEU A 50 2.29 3.76 -0.57
N SER A 51 2.07 2.59 0.05
CA SER A 51 1.79 2.45 1.48
C SER A 51 2.97 2.82 2.37
N SER A 52 4.20 2.77 1.85
CA SER A 52 5.38 3.22 2.60
C SER A 52 5.34 4.73 2.91
N PHE A 53 4.55 5.50 2.18
CA PHE A 53 4.44 6.97 2.33
C PHE A 53 3.02 7.46 2.63
N LEU A 54 2.01 6.65 2.35
CA LEU A 54 0.61 6.93 2.65
C LEU A 54 0.07 5.88 3.61
N ASP A 55 -1.01 6.22 4.31
CA ASP A 55 -1.68 5.27 5.20
C ASP A 55 -2.23 4.06 4.42
N ASN A 56 -2.29 2.91 5.09
CA ASN A 56 -2.69 1.62 4.54
C ASN A 56 -4.07 1.64 3.90
N ALA A 57 -5.05 2.23 4.57
CA ALA A 57 -6.45 2.17 4.13
C ALA A 57 -6.70 2.90 2.79
N PRO A 58 -6.28 4.16 2.58
CA PRO A 58 -6.43 4.80 1.30
C PRO A 58 -5.63 4.09 0.20
N THR A 59 -4.43 3.60 0.49
CA THR A 59 -3.61 2.84 -0.46
C THR A 59 -4.31 1.54 -0.89
N TYR A 60 -4.84 0.78 0.07
CA TYR A 60 -5.62 -0.42 -0.22
C TYR A 60 -6.80 -0.12 -1.15
N LEU A 61 -7.60 0.92 -0.85
CA LEU A 61 -8.75 1.31 -1.66
C LEU A 61 -8.37 1.71 -3.09
N VAL A 62 -7.21 2.34 -3.28
CA VAL A 62 -6.70 2.66 -4.62
C VAL A 62 -6.56 1.38 -5.44
N PHE A 63 -5.77 0.43 -4.97
CA PHE A 63 -5.48 -0.79 -5.72
C PHE A 63 -6.64 -1.78 -5.77
N PHE A 64 -7.49 -1.81 -4.74
CA PHE A 64 -8.76 -2.54 -4.77
C PHE A 64 -9.67 -2.09 -5.94
N ASN A 65 -9.82 -0.77 -6.11
CA ASN A 65 -10.59 -0.23 -7.24
C ASN A 65 -9.88 -0.42 -8.57
N THR A 66 -8.55 -0.33 -8.62
CA THR A 66 -7.76 -0.63 -9.82
C THR A 66 -7.96 -2.08 -10.28
N ALA A 67 -8.09 -3.01 -9.35
CA ALA A 67 -8.37 -4.42 -9.61
C ALA A 67 -9.85 -4.72 -9.93
N GLY A 68 -10.68 -3.69 -10.15
CA GLY A 68 -12.09 -3.83 -10.55
C GLY A 68 -13.10 -3.44 -9.47
N GLY A 69 -12.72 -3.40 -8.19
CA GLY A 69 -13.55 -2.91 -7.09
C GLY A 69 -14.76 -3.79 -6.71
N ASP A 70 -14.92 -4.95 -7.30
CA ASP A 70 -15.95 -5.92 -6.93
C ASP A 70 -15.42 -6.84 -5.83
N PRO A 71 -15.95 -6.75 -4.58
CA PRO A 71 -15.45 -7.54 -3.47
C PRO A 71 -15.70 -9.04 -3.65
N VAL A 72 -16.78 -9.45 -4.29
CA VAL A 72 -17.07 -10.87 -4.49
C VAL A 72 -16.10 -11.46 -5.49
N HIS A 73 -15.91 -10.83 -6.64
CA HIS A 73 -14.97 -11.25 -7.68
C HIS A 73 -13.53 -11.28 -7.14
N LEU A 74 -13.12 -10.26 -6.39
CA LEU A 74 -11.79 -10.19 -5.81
C LEU A 74 -11.54 -11.25 -4.71
N MET A 75 -12.58 -11.68 -3.98
CA MET A 75 -12.45 -12.73 -2.96
C MET A 75 -12.49 -14.14 -3.55
N THR A 76 -13.02 -14.32 -4.75
CA THR A 76 -13.16 -15.64 -5.41
C THR A 76 -12.14 -15.82 -6.52
N ASP A 77 -12.34 -15.15 -7.64
CA ASP A 77 -11.56 -15.38 -8.86
C ASP A 77 -10.18 -14.70 -8.82
N MET A 78 -10.07 -13.57 -8.12
CA MET A 78 -8.83 -12.80 -7.98
C MET A 78 -8.29 -12.80 -6.53
N ALA A 79 -8.51 -13.87 -5.77
CA ALA A 79 -8.06 -13.97 -4.39
C ALA A 79 -6.54 -13.76 -4.20
N PRO A 80 -5.64 -14.28 -5.07
CA PRO A 80 -4.22 -13.99 -4.99
C PRO A 80 -3.90 -12.50 -5.20
N THR A 81 -4.61 -11.82 -6.10
CA THR A 81 -4.45 -10.38 -6.35
C THR A 81 -4.88 -9.56 -5.12
N LEU A 82 -6.02 -9.91 -4.53
CA LEU A 82 -6.49 -9.27 -3.29
C LEU A 82 -5.53 -9.48 -2.13
N ALA A 83 -4.97 -10.68 -2.01
CA ALA A 83 -3.92 -10.99 -1.02
C ALA A 83 -2.66 -10.15 -1.25
N ALA A 84 -2.23 -9.98 -2.51
CA ALA A 84 -1.08 -9.16 -2.88
C ALA A 84 -1.30 -7.68 -2.51
N ILE A 85 -2.48 -7.12 -2.82
CA ILE A 85 -2.87 -5.75 -2.44
C ILE A 85 -2.87 -5.60 -0.92
N SER A 86 -3.49 -6.54 -0.20
CA SER A 86 -3.61 -6.49 1.26
C SER A 86 -2.23 -6.58 1.93
N ALA A 87 -1.41 -7.52 1.50
CA ALA A 87 -0.07 -7.72 2.03
C ALA A 87 0.84 -6.51 1.73
N GLY A 88 0.80 -5.98 0.50
CA GLY A 88 1.55 -4.79 0.13
C GLY A 88 1.16 -3.58 0.97
N ALA A 89 -0.14 -3.32 1.11
CA ALA A 89 -0.66 -2.20 1.90
C ALA A 89 -0.25 -2.28 3.37
N VAL A 90 -0.31 -3.46 3.98
CA VAL A 90 -0.05 -3.63 5.41
C VAL A 90 1.44 -3.76 5.71
N PHE A 91 2.16 -4.63 5.01
CA PHE A 91 3.54 -4.96 5.37
C PHE A 91 4.51 -3.83 5.04
N MET A 92 4.37 -3.21 3.88
CA MET A 92 5.28 -2.14 3.47
C MET A 92 4.97 -0.79 4.13
N GLY A 93 3.82 -0.63 4.77
CA GLY A 93 3.57 0.49 5.68
C GLY A 93 4.58 0.59 6.83
N ALA A 94 5.23 -0.54 7.17
CA ALA A 94 6.30 -0.57 8.16
C ALA A 94 7.64 0.04 7.66
N ASN A 95 7.81 0.33 6.37
CA ASN A 95 9.05 0.85 5.82
C ASN A 95 9.40 2.26 6.30
N SER A 96 8.42 3.04 6.73
CA SER A 96 8.65 4.39 7.23
C SER A 96 7.83 4.71 8.49
N TYR A 97 8.14 5.81 9.15
CA TYR A 97 7.34 6.29 10.29
C TYR A 97 5.98 6.82 9.89
N ILE A 98 5.80 7.26 8.65
CA ILE A 98 4.56 7.89 8.16
C ILE A 98 3.64 6.91 7.42
N GLY A 99 4.16 5.79 6.92
CA GLY A 99 3.36 4.77 6.23
C GLY A 99 2.41 4.00 7.14
N ASN A 100 2.59 4.14 8.47
CA ASN A 100 1.73 3.48 9.45
C ASN A 100 1.66 4.31 10.72
N ALA A 101 0.46 4.76 11.10
CA ALA A 101 0.23 5.56 12.31
C ALA A 101 0.79 4.94 13.60
N PRO A 102 0.66 3.61 13.87
CA PRO A 102 1.31 2.98 15.02
C PRO A 102 2.82 3.17 15.09
N ASN A 103 3.54 3.15 13.97
CA ASN A 103 5.00 3.36 13.97
C ASN A 103 5.39 4.75 14.48
N PHE A 104 4.63 5.76 14.05
CA PHE A 104 4.84 7.12 14.51
C PHE A 104 4.54 7.27 16.02
N MET A 105 3.47 6.64 16.49
CA MET A 105 3.09 6.65 17.92
C MET A 105 4.14 5.96 18.79
N VAL A 106 4.63 4.79 18.39
CA VAL A 106 5.68 4.06 19.11
C VAL A 106 6.96 4.89 19.18
N ARG A 107 7.34 5.54 18.10
CA ARG A 107 8.46 6.47 18.09
C ARG A 107 8.27 7.60 19.11
N SER A 108 7.13 8.28 19.09
CA SER A 108 6.85 9.39 20.02
C SER A 108 6.90 8.93 21.48
N ILE A 109 6.32 7.78 21.80
CA ILE A 109 6.37 7.21 23.15
C ILE A 109 7.80 6.87 23.57
N ALA A 110 8.59 6.28 22.69
CA ALA A 110 9.98 5.95 22.98
C ALA A 110 10.82 7.21 23.25
N GLU A 111 10.66 8.26 22.45
CA GLU A 111 11.34 9.54 22.63
C GLU A 111 10.92 10.22 23.95
N GLU A 112 9.63 10.18 24.33
CA GLU A 112 9.11 10.67 25.61
C GLU A 112 9.71 9.91 26.81
N GLN A 113 10.02 8.61 26.64
CA GLN A 113 10.67 7.79 27.66
C GLN A 113 12.22 7.94 27.67
N GLY A 114 12.77 8.87 26.89
CA GLY A 114 14.20 9.13 26.82
C GLY A 114 15.00 8.16 25.96
N VAL A 115 14.33 7.32 25.17
CA VAL A 115 14.98 6.43 24.21
C VAL A 115 15.26 7.19 22.91
N ALA A 116 16.53 7.30 22.54
CA ALA A 116 16.91 7.95 21.28
C ALA A 116 16.46 7.08 20.09
N MET A 117 15.56 7.62 19.28
CA MET A 117 15.07 6.96 18.07
C MET A 117 15.82 7.43 16.83
N PRO A 118 16.02 6.58 15.81
CA PRO A 118 16.65 6.98 14.57
C PRO A 118 15.91 8.12 13.88
N SER A 119 16.62 8.92 13.11
CA SER A 119 16.00 9.88 12.19
C SER A 119 15.13 9.18 11.16
N PHE A 120 14.26 9.91 10.47
CA PHE A 120 13.38 9.35 9.43
C PHE A 120 14.16 8.50 8.41
N PHE A 121 15.22 9.04 7.84
CA PHE A 121 16.06 8.30 6.87
C PHE A 121 16.88 7.18 7.52
N GLY A 122 17.31 7.36 8.77
CA GLY A 122 17.98 6.31 9.53
C GLY A 122 17.07 5.10 9.76
N TYR A 123 15.80 5.34 10.13
CA TYR A 123 14.80 4.28 10.25
C TYR A 123 14.56 3.58 8.89
N MET A 124 14.37 4.35 7.81
CA MET A 124 14.18 3.78 6.47
C MET A 124 15.37 2.92 6.02
N ALA A 125 16.61 3.33 6.33
CA ALA A 125 17.79 2.53 6.00
C ALA A 125 17.76 1.16 6.69
N TRP A 126 17.38 1.11 7.95
CA TRP A 126 17.20 -0.13 8.70
C TRP A 126 16.04 -0.98 8.15
N SER A 127 14.86 -0.37 7.95
CA SER A 127 13.69 -1.08 7.44
C SER A 127 13.91 -1.63 6.04
N VAL A 128 14.47 -0.85 5.13
CA VAL A 128 14.81 -1.30 3.78
C VAL A 128 15.82 -2.44 3.82
N GLY A 129 16.88 -2.32 4.63
CA GLY A 129 17.90 -3.36 4.74
C GLY A 129 17.38 -4.71 5.25
N ILE A 130 16.34 -4.71 6.10
CA ILE A 130 15.77 -5.93 6.69
C ILE A 130 14.51 -6.38 5.94
N LEU A 131 13.58 -5.44 5.67
CA LEU A 131 12.26 -5.79 5.15
C LEU A 131 12.27 -6.09 3.66
N ILE A 132 13.08 -5.38 2.84
CA ILE A 132 13.11 -5.64 1.40
C ILE A 132 13.55 -7.08 1.08
N PRO A 133 14.61 -7.65 1.69
CA PRO A 133 14.93 -9.06 1.49
C PRO A 133 13.77 -10.01 1.88
N LEU A 134 13.07 -9.73 2.96
CA LEU A 134 11.89 -10.51 3.36
C LEU A 134 10.75 -10.38 2.36
N PHE A 135 10.50 -9.20 1.84
CA PHE A 135 9.47 -8.98 0.81
C PHE A 135 9.81 -9.65 -0.51
N LEU A 136 11.09 -9.74 -0.89
CA LEU A 136 11.52 -10.51 -2.06
C LEU A 136 11.26 -12.01 -1.88
N ILE A 137 11.56 -12.55 -0.71
CA ILE A 137 11.25 -13.95 -0.37
C ILE A 137 9.74 -14.19 -0.43
N LEU A 138 8.95 -13.31 0.17
CA LEU A 138 7.51 -13.39 0.17
C LEU A 138 6.93 -13.31 -1.24
N THR A 139 7.45 -12.42 -2.07
CA THR A 139 7.08 -12.30 -3.49
C THR A 139 7.31 -13.61 -4.23
N TRP A 140 8.49 -14.20 -4.06
CA TRP A 140 8.86 -15.45 -4.70
C TRP A 140 8.00 -16.64 -4.25
N LEU A 141 7.61 -16.67 -2.96
CA LEU A 141 6.82 -17.78 -2.40
C LEU A 141 5.33 -17.71 -2.74
N PHE A 142 4.76 -16.51 -2.88
CA PHE A 142 3.30 -16.33 -2.91
C PHE A 142 2.77 -15.61 -4.15
N PHE A 143 3.61 -14.87 -4.89
CA PHE A 143 3.14 -13.97 -5.96
C PHE A 143 3.81 -14.20 -7.33
N ILE A 144 4.71 -15.19 -7.43
CA ILE A 144 5.33 -15.64 -8.68
C ILE A 144 4.94 -17.10 -9.03
#